data_febeff3c18479353252bd0b235356a66
#
_entry.id   febeff3c18479353252bd0b235356a66
#
_cell.length_a   1.000
_cell.length_b   1.000
_cell.length_c   1.000
_cell.angle_alpha   90.00
_cell.angle_beta   90.00
_cell.angle_gamma   90.00
#
_symmetry.space_group_name_H-M   'P 1'
#
loop_
_entity.id
_entity.type
_entity.pdbx_description
1 polymer ?
#
loop_
_entity_poly.entity_id
_entity_poly.type
_entity_poly.pdbx_seq_one_letter_code
_entity_poly.pdbx_strand_id
1 'polypeptide(L)'
;MTGDRCVVCGTSTHRPADACARCRRILDRVETRRDASGGLRRVDAAARLRALAGSWRDGAFRCYYTGVCLIEDHSRWRDHRYLVFEDRIPGDGASVVVTCALVSRMKADLTEDQFKLIVTELAKVFNGGTFDQGAFPDQPHAGTTRRPPA
;
A
#
# COMPACT_ATOMS: atom_id res chain seq x y z
N MET A 1 23.39 -15.68 25.11
CA MET A 1 22.44 -14.60 25.34
C MET A 1 21.76 -14.31 24.00
N THR A 2 20.58 -14.86 23.78
CA THR A 2 19.75 -14.55 22.58
C THR A 2 19.20 -13.14 22.77
N GLY A 3 19.87 -12.16 22.18
CA GLY A 3 19.38 -10.78 22.18
C GLY A 3 18.01 -10.73 21.53
N ASP A 4 17.12 -9.99 22.17
CA ASP A 4 15.78 -9.74 21.65
C ASP A 4 15.86 -9.07 20.26
N ARG A 5 15.05 -9.53 19.34
CA ARG A 5 15.06 -9.05 17.95
C ARG A 5 13.77 -8.34 17.61
N CYS A 6 13.88 -7.28 16.84
CA CYS A 6 12.73 -6.58 16.27
C CYS A 6 11.88 -7.54 15.44
N VAL A 7 10.59 -7.59 15.70
CA VAL A 7 9.63 -8.45 14.99
C VAL A 7 9.47 -8.10 13.50
N VAL A 8 9.96 -6.94 13.09
CA VAL A 8 9.86 -6.44 11.69
C VAL A 8 11.16 -6.68 10.94
N CYS A 9 12.29 -6.14 11.43
CA CYS A 9 13.54 -6.10 10.67
C CYS A 9 14.67 -6.96 11.26
N GLY A 10 14.39 -7.69 12.35
CA GLY A 10 15.37 -8.58 12.99
C GLY A 10 16.52 -7.87 13.70
N THR A 11 16.59 -6.54 13.70
CA THR A 11 17.63 -5.78 14.42
C THR A 11 17.50 -6.01 15.92
N SER A 12 18.62 -6.08 16.63
CA SER A 12 18.64 -6.23 18.08
C SER A 12 17.83 -5.13 18.78
N THR A 13 17.00 -5.51 19.76
CA THR A 13 16.16 -4.60 20.56
C THR A 13 16.41 -4.84 22.04
N HIS A 14 16.06 -3.86 22.88
CA HIS A 14 16.16 -3.99 24.33
C HIS A 14 14.96 -4.67 24.99
N ARG A 15 13.91 -5.01 24.20
CA ARG A 15 12.69 -5.66 24.69
C ARG A 15 12.25 -6.78 23.74
N PRO A 16 11.88 -7.95 24.25
CA PRO A 16 11.39 -9.06 23.45
C PRO A 16 10.09 -8.67 22.73
N ALA A 17 9.94 -9.16 21.52
CA ALA A 17 8.74 -9.05 20.68
C ALA A 17 8.30 -7.63 20.28
N ASP A 18 9.13 -6.61 20.51
CA ASP A 18 8.82 -5.22 20.12
C ASP A 18 9.45 -4.83 18.79
N ALA A 19 8.80 -3.85 18.11
CA ALA A 19 9.42 -3.17 17.00
C ALA A 19 10.53 -2.24 17.50
N CYS A 20 11.69 -2.21 16.82
CA CYS A 20 12.76 -1.25 17.12
C CYS A 20 12.29 0.18 16.89
N ALA A 21 13.03 1.18 17.39
CA ALA A 21 12.67 2.60 17.28
C ALA A 21 12.41 3.05 15.82
N ARG A 22 13.17 2.50 14.86
CA ARG A 22 12.99 2.74 13.42
C ARG A 22 11.63 2.23 12.94
N CYS A 23 11.31 0.95 13.19
CA CYS A 23 10.06 0.34 12.76
C CYS A 23 8.86 0.94 13.49
N ARG A 24 9.01 1.27 14.78
CA ARG A 24 7.96 1.92 15.57
C ARG A 24 7.59 3.28 15.00
N ARG A 25 8.56 4.12 14.63
CA ARG A 25 8.29 5.41 13.97
C ARG A 25 7.48 5.28 12.69
N ILE A 26 7.68 4.20 11.93
CA ILE A 26 6.87 3.93 10.73
C ILE A 26 5.44 3.52 11.12
N LEU A 27 5.31 2.64 12.11
CA LEU A 27 4.00 2.14 12.57
C LEU A 27 3.16 3.19 13.28
N ASP A 28 3.79 4.14 13.97
CA ASP A 28 3.13 5.21 14.72
C ASP A 28 2.61 6.35 13.81
N ARG A 29 2.94 6.33 12.53
CA ARG A 29 2.36 7.28 11.58
C ARG A 29 0.86 7.06 11.51
N VAL A 30 0.10 8.10 11.86
CA VAL A 30 -1.35 8.05 11.81
C VAL A 30 -1.79 8.14 10.36
N GLU A 31 -2.14 7.00 9.79
CA GLU A 31 -2.79 6.95 8.49
C GLU A 31 -4.30 6.80 8.70
N THR A 32 -5.04 7.84 8.38
CA THR A 32 -6.49 7.79 8.26
C THR A 32 -6.87 7.64 6.79
N ARG A 33 -7.74 6.71 6.49
CA ARG A 33 -8.27 6.48 5.14
C ARG A 33 -9.77 6.65 5.13
N ARG A 34 -10.31 7.04 3.99
CA ARG A 34 -11.76 7.05 3.79
C ARG A 34 -12.22 5.62 3.48
N ASP A 35 -13.23 5.17 4.19
CA ASP A 35 -13.93 3.94 3.85
C ASP A 35 -14.90 4.16 2.66
N ALA A 36 -15.56 3.10 2.21
CA ALA A 36 -16.52 3.15 1.11
C ALA A 36 -17.72 4.08 1.36
N SER A 37 -18.00 4.42 2.63
CA SER A 37 -19.05 5.37 3.03
C SER A 37 -18.56 6.83 3.12
N GLY A 38 -17.24 7.05 2.89
CA GLY A 38 -16.59 8.36 3.03
C GLY A 38 -16.18 8.70 4.46
N GLY A 39 -16.41 7.80 5.43
CA GLY A 39 -15.95 7.92 6.81
C GLY A 39 -14.44 7.78 6.93
N LEU A 40 -13.84 8.46 7.93
CA LEU A 40 -12.43 8.32 8.24
C LEU A 40 -12.20 7.03 9.05
N ARG A 41 -11.48 6.08 8.51
CA ARG A 41 -11.10 4.85 9.18
C ARG A 41 -9.61 4.82 9.49
N ARG A 42 -9.26 4.41 10.70
CA ARG A 42 -7.87 4.13 11.07
C ARG A 42 -7.51 2.71 10.62
N VAL A 43 -6.40 2.58 9.91
CA VAL A 43 -5.89 1.25 9.52
C VAL A 43 -5.49 0.46 10.76
N ASP A 44 -5.88 -0.81 10.82
CA ASP A 44 -5.59 -1.69 11.95
C ASP A 44 -4.07 -1.80 12.22
N ALA A 45 -3.67 -1.63 13.49
CA ALA A 45 -2.27 -1.65 13.88
C ALA A 45 -1.60 -3.01 13.62
N ALA A 46 -2.34 -4.11 13.84
CA ALA A 46 -1.82 -5.46 13.61
C ALA A 46 -1.65 -5.74 12.11
N ALA A 47 -2.56 -5.26 11.27
CA ALA A 47 -2.44 -5.36 9.81
C ALA A 47 -1.22 -4.58 9.30
N ARG A 48 -0.97 -3.37 9.81
CA ARG A 48 0.23 -2.58 9.48
C ARG A 48 1.52 -3.26 9.91
N LEU A 49 1.54 -3.84 11.12
CA LEU A 49 2.70 -4.58 11.61
C LEU A 49 3.04 -5.75 10.68
N ARG A 50 2.03 -6.56 10.32
CA ARG A 50 2.21 -7.70 9.39
C ARG A 50 2.70 -7.23 8.02
N ALA A 51 2.10 -6.17 7.47
CA ALA A 51 2.49 -5.61 6.19
C ALA A 51 3.94 -5.12 6.20
N LEU A 52 4.34 -4.41 7.27
CA LEU A 52 5.70 -3.90 7.41
C LEU A 52 6.72 -5.03 7.53
N ALA A 53 6.42 -6.05 8.35
CA ALA A 53 7.29 -7.23 8.49
C ALA A 53 7.43 -7.99 7.17
N GLY A 54 6.34 -8.18 6.42
CA GLY A 54 6.35 -8.83 5.10
C GLY A 54 7.10 -8.05 4.02
N SER A 55 7.28 -6.75 4.20
CA SER A 55 8.01 -5.89 3.24
C SER A 55 9.53 -5.86 3.48
N TRP A 56 10.00 -6.32 4.64
CA TRP A 56 11.42 -6.33 4.97
C TRP A 56 12.16 -7.48 4.27
N ARG A 57 13.06 -7.16 3.34
CA ARG A 57 13.88 -8.14 2.61
C ARG A 57 15.26 -7.55 2.34
N ASP A 58 16.31 -8.35 2.50
CA ASP A 58 17.70 -7.98 2.19
C ASP A 58 18.12 -6.64 2.80
N GLY A 59 17.77 -6.39 4.06
CA GLY A 59 18.17 -5.20 4.79
C GLY A 59 17.39 -3.92 4.47
N ALA A 60 16.32 -4.00 3.67
CA ALA A 60 15.50 -2.86 3.28
C ALA A 60 14.00 -3.18 3.23
N PHE A 61 13.15 -2.16 3.39
CA PHE A 61 11.73 -2.26 3.06
C PHE A 61 11.54 -2.22 1.55
N ARG A 62 10.71 -3.11 1.02
CA ARG A 62 10.45 -3.21 -0.42
C ARG A 62 8.98 -3.04 -0.73
N CYS A 63 8.70 -2.39 -1.84
CA CYS A 63 7.36 -2.24 -2.38
C CYS A 63 6.76 -3.60 -2.73
N TYR A 64 5.54 -3.86 -2.27
CA TYR A 64 4.83 -5.10 -2.54
C TYR A 64 4.67 -5.39 -4.04
N TYR A 65 4.35 -4.37 -4.85
CA TYR A 65 4.06 -4.53 -6.28
C TYR A 65 5.31 -4.54 -7.17
N THR A 66 6.33 -3.77 -6.82
CA THR A 66 7.48 -3.53 -7.71
C THR A 66 8.81 -4.05 -7.18
N GLY A 67 8.87 -4.41 -5.89
CA GLY A 67 10.12 -4.82 -5.24
C GLY A 67 11.14 -3.69 -5.03
N VAL A 68 10.87 -2.46 -5.45
CA VAL A 68 11.80 -1.33 -5.29
C VAL A 68 12.04 -1.04 -3.81
N CYS A 69 13.28 -0.63 -3.47
CA CYS A 69 13.63 -0.21 -2.12
C CYS A 69 12.90 1.07 -1.74
N LEU A 70 12.27 1.06 -0.57
CA LEU A 70 11.44 2.15 -0.08
C LEU A 70 12.24 3.11 0.80
N ILE A 71 11.80 4.36 0.81
CA ILE A 71 12.32 5.42 1.66
C ILE A 71 11.35 5.61 2.83
N GLU A 72 11.87 5.50 4.03
CA GLU A 72 11.09 5.61 5.27
C GLU A 72 11.21 6.97 5.95
N ASP A 73 12.19 7.79 5.54
CA ASP A 73 12.40 9.12 6.10
C ASP A 73 11.23 10.04 5.76
N HIS A 74 10.51 10.48 6.80
CA HIS A 74 9.34 11.33 6.64
C HIS A 74 9.65 12.69 6.00
N SER A 75 10.85 13.21 6.11
CA SER A 75 11.25 14.45 5.42
C SER A 75 11.17 14.31 3.89
N ARG A 76 11.21 13.08 3.40
CA ARG A 76 11.15 12.72 1.98
C ARG A 76 9.78 12.20 1.54
N TRP A 77 8.71 12.55 2.22
CA TRP A 77 7.35 12.06 1.92
C TRP A 77 6.86 12.32 0.48
N ARG A 78 7.46 13.28 -0.23
CA ARG A 78 7.18 13.58 -1.65
C ARG A 78 7.94 12.69 -2.63
N ASP A 79 8.93 11.92 -2.18
CA ASP A 79 9.66 11.00 -3.03
C ASP A 79 8.73 9.88 -3.54
N HIS A 80 8.88 9.51 -4.80
CA HIS A 80 8.08 8.45 -5.41
C HIS A 80 8.24 7.10 -4.72
N ARG A 81 9.40 6.86 -4.08
CA ARG A 81 9.72 5.65 -3.34
C ARG A 81 9.35 5.72 -1.86
N TYR A 82 8.70 6.80 -1.41
CA TYR A 82 8.30 6.94 -0.01
C TYR A 82 7.35 5.80 0.39
N LEU A 83 7.61 5.20 1.56
CA LEU A 83 6.86 4.09 2.12
C LEU A 83 5.47 4.54 2.56
N VAL A 84 4.45 3.88 2.00
CA VAL A 84 3.05 4.04 2.42
C VAL A 84 2.39 2.68 2.64
N PHE A 85 1.38 2.64 3.49
CA PHE A 85 0.52 1.46 3.64
C PHE A 85 -0.65 1.57 2.67
N GLU A 86 -1.02 0.49 2.00
CA GLU A 86 -2.05 0.44 0.98
C GLU A 86 -3.00 -0.74 1.21
N ASP A 87 -4.31 -0.54 1.07
CA ASP A 87 -5.26 -1.63 1.03
C ASP A 87 -5.21 -2.33 -0.32
N ARG A 88 -5.09 -3.65 -0.34
CA ARG A 88 -5.20 -4.42 -1.58
C ARG A 88 -6.60 -4.32 -2.18
N ILE A 89 -7.61 -4.34 -1.30
CA ILE A 89 -9.01 -4.09 -1.61
C ILE A 89 -9.39 -2.78 -0.93
N PRO A 90 -9.82 -1.75 -1.68
CA PRO A 90 -10.17 -0.46 -1.11
C PRO A 90 -11.17 -0.58 0.04
N GLY A 91 -10.82 -0.02 1.20
CA GLY A 91 -11.68 0.06 2.37
C GLY A 91 -11.80 -1.21 3.23
N ASP A 92 -11.16 -2.32 2.87
CA ASP A 92 -11.23 -3.54 3.69
C ASP A 92 -10.40 -3.46 4.99
N GLY A 93 -9.30 -2.70 4.96
CA GLY A 93 -8.39 -2.46 6.10
C GLY A 93 -7.73 -3.70 6.70
N ALA A 94 -8.04 -4.89 6.20
CA ALA A 94 -7.51 -6.17 6.66
C ALA A 94 -6.35 -6.65 5.76
N SER A 95 -6.45 -6.40 4.46
CA SER A 95 -5.46 -6.81 3.45
C SER A 95 -4.48 -5.68 3.14
N VAL A 96 -3.78 -5.20 4.16
CA VAL A 96 -2.81 -4.10 4.03
C VAL A 96 -1.48 -4.61 3.53
N VAL A 97 -0.86 -3.86 2.61
CA VAL A 97 0.51 -4.06 2.13
C VAL A 97 1.33 -2.78 2.23
N VAL A 98 2.64 -2.90 2.14
CA VAL A 98 3.55 -1.76 2.06
C VAL A 98 3.93 -1.52 0.60
N THR A 99 3.74 -0.30 0.13
CA THR A 99 4.03 0.10 -1.24
C THR A 99 4.75 1.44 -1.32
N CYS A 100 5.17 1.84 -2.50
CA CYS A 100 5.73 3.18 -2.70
C CYS A 100 4.63 4.20 -3.04
N ALA A 101 4.86 5.45 -2.72
CA ALA A 101 3.91 6.54 -2.95
C ALA A 101 3.48 6.69 -4.41
N LEU A 102 4.34 6.33 -5.37
CA LEU A 102 3.99 6.34 -6.79
C LEU A 102 2.90 5.31 -7.08
N VAL A 103 3.12 4.05 -6.68
CA VAL A 103 2.16 2.96 -6.91
C VAL A 103 0.85 3.23 -6.18
N SER A 104 0.90 3.72 -4.94
CA SER A 104 -0.31 4.07 -4.18
C SER A 104 -1.16 5.12 -4.92
N ARG A 105 -0.52 6.15 -5.50
CA ARG A 105 -1.23 7.15 -6.31
C ARG A 105 -1.80 6.59 -7.60
N MET A 106 -1.07 5.70 -8.28
CA MET A 106 -1.53 5.06 -9.51
C MET A 106 -2.68 4.09 -9.26
N LYS A 107 -2.61 3.34 -8.15
CA LYS A 107 -3.65 2.39 -7.77
C LYS A 107 -4.93 3.08 -7.34
N ALA A 108 -4.84 4.19 -6.60
CA ALA A 108 -5.97 4.96 -6.09
C ALA A 108 -7.08 4.03 -5.50
N ASP A 109 -8.31 4.10 -6.04
CA ASP A 109 -9.45 3.30 -5.58
C ASP A 109 -9.59 1.95 -6.33
N LEU A 110 -8.59 1.55 -7.12
CA LEU A 110 -8.61 0.27 -7.82
C LEU A 110 -8.36 -0.88 -6.86
N THR A 111 -9.03 -2.02 -7.10
CA THR A 111 -8.64 -3.28 -6.47
C THR A 111 -7.27 -3.72 -6.98
N GLU A 112 -6.62 -4.65 -6.29
CA GLU A 112 -5.34 -5.20 -6.73
C GLU A 112 -5.42 -5.80 -8.12
N ASP A 113 -6.48 -6.55 -8.42
CA ASP A 113 -6.65 -7.20 -9.72
C ASP A 113 -6.87 -6.18 -10.84
N GLN A 114 -7.70 -5.16 -10.61
CA GLN A 114 -7.88 -4.06 -11.56
C GLN A 114 -6.58 -3.31 -11.83
N PHE A 115 -5.81 -3.01 -10.78
CA PHE A 115 -4.52 -2.35 -10.92
C PHE A 115 -3.52 -3.19 -11.71
N LYS A 116 -3.40 -4.49 -11.40
CA LYS A 116 -2.53 -5.41 -12.13
C LYS A 116 -2.90 -5.51 -13.60
N LEU A 117 -4.19 -5.58 -13.89
CA LEU A 117 -4.71 -5.62 -15.26
C LEU A 117 -4.31 -4.37 -16.05
N ILE A 118 -4.57 -3.18 -15.49
CA ILE A 118 -4.21 -1.91 -16.12
C ILE A 118 -2.70 -1.83 -16.38
N VAL A 119 -1.87 -2.16 -15.40
CA VAL A 119 -0.42 -2.12 -15.56
C VAL A 119 0.04 -3.09 -16.64
N THR A 120 -0.55 -4.29 -16.72
CA THR A 120 -0.23 -5.28 -17.74
C THR A 120 -0.59 -4.78 -19.14
N GLU A 121 -1.78 -4.21 -19.31
CA GLU A 121 -2.21 -3.67 -20.61
C GLU A 121 -1.37 -2.46 -21.04
N LEU A 122 -1.04 -1.56 -20.11
CA LEU A 122 -0.13 -0.44 -20.40
C LEU A 122 1.27 -0.93 -20.80
N ALA A 123 1.80 -1.96 -20.14
CA ALA A 123 3.09 -2.55 -20.49
C ALA A 123 3.10 -3.14 -21.93
N LYS A 124 1.99 -3.77 -22.36
CA LYS A 124 1.84 -4.23 -23.75
C LYS A 124 1.95 -3.07 -24.74
N VAL A 125 1.22 -1.97 -24.49
CA VAL A 125 1.24 -0.78 -25.35
C VAL A 125 2.63 -0.17 -25.42
N PHE A 126 3.33 -0.02 -24.31
CA PHE A 126 4.70 0.51 -24.29
C PHE A 126 5.71 -0.38 -25.01
N ASN A 127 5.43 -1.68 -25.14
CA ASN A 127 6.24 -2.63 -25.90
C ASN A 127 5.74 -2.80 -27.35
N GLY A 128 4.92 -1.88 -27.88
CA GLY A 128 4.47 -1.87 -29.27
C GLY A 128 3.25 -2.75 -29.57
N GLY A 129 2.58 -3.27 -28.54
CA GLY A 129 1.31 -3.97 -28.65
C GLY A 129 0.11 -3.03 -28.65
N THR A 130 -1.09 -3.60 -28.71
CA THR A 130 -2.36 -2.88 -28.63
C THR A 130 -3.00 -3.08 -27.27
N PHE A 131 -3.70 -2.05 -26.80
CA PHE A 131 -4.50 -2.11 -25.58
C PHE A 131 -5.77 -2.92 -25.82
N ASP A 132 -6.01 -3.95 -25.01
CA ASP A 132 -7.23 -4.75 -25.06
C ASP A 132 -8.33 -4.11 -24.19
N GLN A 133 -9.24 -3.38 -24.83
CA GLN A 133 -10.38 -2.77 -24.13
C GLN A 133 -11.34 -3.82 -23.55
N GLY A 134 -11.44 -4.99 -24.17
CA GLY A 134 -12.30 -6.08 -23.71
C GLY A 134 -11.81 -6.75 -22.43
N ALA A 135 -10.53 -6.54 -22.06
CA ALA A 135 -9.98 -7.04 -20.80
C ALA A 135 -10.57 -6.33 -19.56
N PHE A 136 -11.20 -5.15 -19.73
CA PHE A 136 -11.80 -4.39 -18.63
C PHE A 136 -13.29 -4.74 -18.56
N PRO A 137 -13.75 -5.46 -17.53
CA PRO A 137 -15.18 -5.67 -17.35
C PRO A 137 -15.86 -4.32 -17.14
N ASP A 138 -16.98 -4.11 -17.83
CA ASP A 138 -17.82 -2.94 -17.63
C ASP A 138 -18.10 -2.79 -16.12
N GLN A 139 -17.52 -1.77 -15.50
CA GLN A 139 -17.91 -1.44 -14.15
C GLN A 139 -19.35 -0.96 -14.19
N PRO A 140 -20.27 -1.56 -13.40
CA PRO A 140 -21.57 -0.96 -13.22
C PRO A 140 -21.30 0.46 -12.68
N HIS A 141 -21.56 1.45 -13.51
CA HIS A 141 -21.52 2.85 -13.06
C HIS A 141 -22.39 2.92 -11.81
N ALA A 142 -21.76 3.07 -10.63
CA ALA A 142 -22.48 3.43 -9.43
C ALA A 142 -23.27 4.68 -9.76
N GLY A 143 -24.59 4.50 -9.95
CA GLY A 143 -25.46 5.47 -10.53
C GLY A 143 -25.34 6.81 -9.82
N THR A 144 -24.69 7.75 -10.46
CA THR A 144 -24.87 9.17 -10.21
C THR A 144 -26.28 9.51 -10.68
N THR A 145 -27.28 9.26 -9.85
CA THR A 145 -28.58 9.91 -9.96
C THR A 145 -28.32 11.40 -9.73
N ARG A 146 -27.92 12.10 -10.79
CA ARG A 146 -28.06 13.55 -10.85
C ARG A 146 -29.56 13.81 -10.77
N ARG A 147 -30.01 14.24 -9.58
CA ARG A 147 -31.34 14.82 -9.41
C ARG A 147 -31.39 16.07 -10.31
N PRO A 148 -32.35 16.18 -11.26
CA PRO A 148 -32.47 17.39 -12.03
C PRO A 148 -32.79 18.58 -11.11
N PRO A 149 -32.28 19.78 -11.40
CA PRO A 149 -32.68 20.98 -10.66
C PRO A 149 -34.16 21.24 -10.87
N ALA A 150 -34.82 21.61 -9.77
CA ALA A 150 -36.22 22.06 -9.76
C ALA A 150 -36.37 23.41 -10.45
#